data_2aee1011e737f7b02a2e67a1dc1ec074
#
_entry.id   2aee1011e737f7b02a2e67a1dc1ec074
#
_cell.length_a   1.000
_cell.length_b   1.000
_cell.length_c   1.000
_cell.angle_alpha   90.00
_cell.angle_beta   90.00
_cell.angle_gamma   90.00
#
_symmetry.space_group_name_H-M   'P 1'
#
loop_
_entity.id
_entity.type
_entity.pdbx_description
1 polymer ?
#
loop_
_entity_poly.entity_id
_entity_poly.type
_entity_poly.pdbx_seq_one_letter_code
_entity_poly.pdbx_strand_id
1 'polypeptide(L)'
;MPKIRKDNKGRNLRPGETQRSDGNYMFVYMLGKKKKYIYDTDLAALRAKEKQLTKDADDGVRTQEAMKITLNDMFKVLMDTKLQLKASTRANYEYLWSSYIKDEPFANTPLPNIRKSDILTFYTKLLKKGFAINSLESINNLVHPALELAVDDDYIRKNPSKGVYRSLKFEGSGKPAKTRIALTKEQQKNFLRFISKSPMYSHWLPVMVVLLGTGLRVGECTGLTKNDVDLENNTISVNHNLIYRVIDGEAGFHITTPKTASGTRTIPILYPEVAEQLRALIEVMDALYPEDLVMNGYHGFLFRNRSGYFLSAHNINRAIQRISI
;
A
#
# COMPACT_ATOMS: atom_id res chain seq x y z
N MET A 1 38.48 19.92 48.30
CA MET A 1 38.01 18.77 47.48
C MET A 1 36.53 18.63 47.69
N PRO A 2 35.68 18.45 46.63
CA PRO A 2 34.25 18.26 46.82
C PRO A 2 34.00 16.95 47.58
N LYS A 3 33.17 17.01 48.62
CA LYS A 3 32.77 15.84 49.43
C LYS A 3 32.12 14.79 48.53
N ILE A 4 32.71 13.59 48.44
CA ILE A 4 32.14 12.45 47.69
C ILE A 4 30.83 12.04 48.40
N ARG A 5 29.72 12.16 47.72
CA ARG A 5 28.37 11.72 48.23
C ARG A 5 28.28 10.20 48.15
N LYS A 6 27.79 9.60 49.19
CA LYS A 6 27.54 8.14 49.27
C LYS A 6 26.05 7.86 49.44
N ASP A 7 25.62 6.71 48.93
CA ASP A 7 24.28 6.19 49.20
C ASP A 7 24.18 5.53 50.60
N ASN A 8 23.01 5.07 50.95
CA ASN A 8 22.72 4.38 52.20
C ASN A 8 23.46 3.02 52.34
N LYS A 9 24.02 2.49 51.26
CA LYS A 9 24.84 1.26 51.22
C LYS A 9 26.34 1.57 51.14
N GLY A 10 26.76 2.84 51.34
CA GLY A 10 28.15 3.26 51.30
C GLY A 10 28.80 3.41 49.96
N ARG A 11 28.02 3.24 48.85
CA ARG A 11 28.54 3.35 47.47
C ARG A 11 28.68 4.81 47.04
N ASN A 12 29.76 5.15 46.35
CA ASN A 12 30.01 6.51 45.84
C ASN A 12 29.00 6.87 44.75
N LEU A 13 28.35 8.01 44.86
CA LEU A 13 27.48 8.61 43.86
C LEU A 13 28.26 9.53 42.93
N ARG A 14 28.01 9.44 41.64
CA ARG A 14 28.63 10.27 40.63
C ARG A 14 27.97 11.66 40.58
N PRO A 15 28.59 12.66 39.91
CA PRO A 15 27.92 13.93 39.62
C PRO A 15 26.60 13.69 38.89
N GLY A 16 25.54 14.35 39.36
CA GLY A 16 24.16 14.16 38.85
C GLY A 16 23.37 13.02 39.50
N GLU A 17 24.02 12.02 40.09
CA GLU A 17 23.32 10.94 40.83
C GLU A 17 22.92 11.41 42.24
N THR A 18 21.71 10.99 42.67
CA THR A 18 21.22 11.25 44.02
C THR A 18 20.34 10.07 44.46
N GLN A 19 20.47 9.64 45.73
CA GLN A 19 19.50 8.75 46.32
C GLN A 19 18.42 9.57 47.00
N ARG A 20 17.17 9.28 46.76
CA ARG A 20 16.00 9.93 47.32
C ARG A 20 15.65 9.29 48.70
N SER A 21 14.80 9.99 49.44
CA SER A 21 14.31 9.50 50.77
C SER A 21 13.47 8.23 50.63
N ASP A 22 12.85 7.97 49.48
CA ASP A 22 12.11 6.75 49.17
C ASP A 22 13.00 5.55 48.76
N GLY A 23 14.34 5.72 48.85
CA GLY A 23 15.32 4.69 48.52
C GLY A 23 15.65 4.61 47.02
N ASN A 24 14.88 5.24 46.14
CA ASN A 24 15.12 5.26 44.70
C ASN A 24 16.32 6.15 44.34
N TYR A 25 16.99 5.80 43.26
CA TYR A 25 18.07 6.60 42.69
C TYR A 25 17.55 7.51 41.58
N MET A 26 18.10 8.70 41.48
CA MET A 26 17.79 9.71 40.50
C MET A 26 19.09 10.20 39.85
N PHE A 27 19.10 10.34 38.53
CA PHE A 27 20.14 11.03 37.79
C PHE A 27 19.56 12.23 37.07
N VAL A 28 20.23 13.40 37.21
CA VAL A 28 19.85 14.63 36.53
C VAL A 28 20.84 14.92 35.41
N TYR A 29 20.32 15.26 34.24
CA TYR A 29 21.13 15.65 33.09
C TYR A 29 20.48 16.83 32.35
N MET A 30 21.24 17.48 31.47
CA MET A 30 20.75 18.57 30.65
C MET A 30 20.38 18.05 29.25
N LEU A 31 19.22 18.41 28.75
CA LEU A 31 18.82 18.22 27.37
C LEU A 31 18.53 19.60 26.77
N GLY A 32 19.48 20.13 26.02
CA GLY A 32 19.51 21.54 25.65
C GLY A 32 19.53 22.43 26.88
N LYS A 33 18.55 23.35 26.98
CA LYS A 33 18.43 24.28 28.13
C LYS A 33 17.55 23.72 29.29
N LYS A 34 17.00 22.50 29.18
CA LYS A 34 16.07 21.95 30.18
C LYS A 34 16.72 20.82 30.99
N LYS A 35 16.54 20.86 32.33
CA LYS A 35 16.90 19.74 33.22
C LYS A 35 15.92 18.60 33.04
N LYS A 36 16.44 17.37 32.92
CA LYS A 36 15.70 16.12 32.83
C LYS A 36 16.17 15.16 33.91
N TYR A 37 15.31 14.23 34.30
CA TYR A 37 15.53 13.30 35.37
C TYR A 37 15.19 11.90 34.93
N ILE A 38 16.02 10.93 35.31
CA ILE A 38 15.70 9.50 35.23
C ILE A 38 15.75 8.89 36.61
N TYR A 39 14.98 7.85 36.80
CA TYR A 39 14.84 7.18 38.09
C TYR A 39 15.01 5.67 37.96
N ASP A 40 15.55 5.04 39.00
CA ASP A 40 15.61 3.60 39.12
C ASP A 40 15.63 3.19 40.58
N THR A 41 15.23 1.97 40.88
CA THR A 41 15.29 1.38 42.22
C THR A 41 16.67 0.83 42.55
N ASP A 42 17.50 0.59 41.50
CA ASP A 42 18.88 0.12 41.63
C ASP A 42 19.90 1.07 40.97
N LEU A 43 21.02 1.28 41.65
CA LEU A 43 22.08 2.17 41.20
C LEU A 43 22.79 1.65 39.93
N ALA A 44 22.97 0.33 39.80
CA ALA A 44 23.58 -0.25 38.61
C ALA A 44 22.65 -0.09 37.40
N ALA A 45 21.37 -0.30 37.57
CA ALA A 45 20.37 -0.08 36.51
C ALA A 45 20.28 1.42 36.13
N LEU A 46 20.32 2.34 37.11
CA LEU A 46 20.39 3.78 36.82
C LEU A 46 21.62 4.12 35.97
N ARG A 47 22.80 3.60 36.34
CA ARG A 47 24.06 3.82 35.59
C ARG A 47 24.05 3.23 34.18
N ALA A 48 23.37 2.11 33.99
CA ALA A 48 23.16 1.56 32.65
C ALA A 48 22.30 2.50 31.77
N LYS A 49 21.23 3.07 32.34
CA LYS A 49 20.41 4.11 31.68
C LYS A 49 21.20 5.38 31.40
N GLU A 50 22.01 5.85 32.37
CA GLU A 50 22.90 7.01 32.19
C GLU A 50 23.87 6.79 31.03
N LYS A 51 24.57 5.65 31.00
CA LYS A 51 25.51 5.29 29.92
C LYS A 51 24.82 5.25 28.55
N GLN A 52 23.60 4.72 28.52
CA GLN A 52 22.81 4.68 27.28
C GLN A 52 22.44 6.10 26.83
N LEU A 53 21.95 6.95 27.73
CA LEU A 53 21.60 8.35 27.43
C LEU A 53 22.81 9.17 26.94
N THR A 54 23.96 9.01 27.60
CA THR A 54 25.20 9.69 27.17
C THR A 54 25.60 9.23 25.78
N LYS A 55 25.58 7.93 25.53
CA LYS A 55 25.86 7.37 24.22
C LYS A 55 24.84 7.84 23.15
N ASP A 56 23.57 7.93 23.49
CA ASP A 56 22.51 8.41 22.57
C ASP A 56 22.69 9.91 22.28
N ALA A 57 23.08 10.70 23.29
CA ALA A 57 23.39 12.12 23.12
C ALA A 57 24.65 12.34 22.26
N ASP A 58 25.71 11.57 22.49
CA ASP A 58 26.98 11.62 21.72
C ASP A 58 26.74 11.20 20.25
N ASP A 59 25.81 10.25 20.01
CA ASP A 59 25.44 9.79 18.69
C ASP A 59 24.29 10.64 18.05
N GLY A 60 23.84 11.70 18.72
CA GLY A 60 22.78 12.60 18.23
C GLY A 60 21.36 12.04 18.27
N VAL A 61 21.14 10.84 18.87
CA VAL A 61 19.84 10.18 18.88
C VAL A 61 18.85 10.87 19.81
N ARG A 62 17.66 11.22 19.30
CA ARG A 62 16.59 11.93 20.03
C ARG A 62 15.74 10.98 20.89
N THR A 63 16.36 10.10 21.67
CA THR A 63 15.69 9.01 22.40
C THR A 63 14.50 9.46 23.25
N GLN A 64 14.59 10.64 23.89
CA GLN A 64 13.49 11.13 24.72
C GLN A 64 12.27 11.62 23.93
N GLU A 65 12.50 12.21 22.75
CA GLU A 65 11.42 12.60 21.84
C GLU A 65 10.81 11.33 21.24
N ALA A 66 11.63 10.39 20.85
CA ALA A 66 11.24 9.10 20.30
C ALA A 66 10.35 8.26 21.24
N MET A 67 10.50 8.43 22.57
CA MET A 67 9.61 7.77 23.57
C MET A 67 8.16 8.26 23.54
N LYS A 68 7.86 9.33 22.82
CA LYS A 68 6.52 9.87 22.62
C LYS A 68 5.96 9.61 21.23
N ILE A 69 6.80 9.15 20.32
CA ILE A 69 6.47 8.96 18.92
C ILE A 69 6.29 7.47 18.64
N THR A 70 5.24 7.14 17.94
CA THR A 70 4.88 5.78 17.54
C THR A 70 5.14 5.56 16.06
N LEU A 71 5.04 4.30 15.61
CA LEU A 71 5.10 4.00 14.19
C LEU A 71 3.89 4.58 13.44
N ASN A 72 2.72 4.70 14.09
CA ASN A 72 1.56 5.37 13.51
C ASN A 72 1.83 6.86 13.21
N ASP A 73 2.60 7.53 14.07
CA ASP A 73 2.97 8.93 13.84
C ASP A 73 3.97 9.05 12.68
N MET A 74 4.96 8.15 12.61
CA MET A 74 5.91 8.12 11.50
C MET A 74 5.24 7.81 10.15
N PHE A 75 4.21 6.97 10.15
CA PHE A 75 3.43 6.74 8.93
C PHE A 75 2.72 8.01 8.44
N LYS A 76 2.14 8.82 9.34
CA LYS A 76 1.53 10.11 8.96
C LYS A 76 2.57 11.02 8.33
N VAL A 77 3.73 11.19 8.97
CA VAL A 77 4.84 11.99 8.42
C VAL A 77 5.26 11.46 7.04
N LEU A 78 5.43 10.14 6.89
CA LEU A 78 5.76 9.52 5.62
C LEU A 78 4.71 9.82 4.54
N MET A 79 3.42 9.78 4.88
CA MET A 79 2.33 10.08 3.93
C MET A 79 2.29 11.56 3.54
N ASP A 80 2.63 12.47 4.46
CA ASP A 80 2.69 13.91 4.22
C ASP A 80 3.89 14.30 3.35
N THR A 81 5.02 13.59 3.48
CA THR A 81 6.21 13.81 2.62
C THR A 81 6.01 13.31 1.19
N LYS A 82 5.11 12.36 0.97
CA LYS A 82 4.81 11.79 -0.37
C LYS A 82 3.78 12.61 -1.14
N LEU A 83 4.07 13.87 -1.43
CA LEU A 83 3.15 14.81 -2.10
C LEU A 83 2.73 14.38 -3.52
N GLN A 84 3.57 13.62 -4.24
CA GLN A 84 3.32 13.21 -5.63
C GLN A 84 2.58 11.86 -5.77
N LEU A 85 2.09 11.28 -4.68
CA LEU A 85 1.31 10.04 -4.78
C LEU A 85 -0.02 10.30 -5.48
N LYS A 86 -0.34 9.45 -6.48
CA LYS A 86 -1.69 9.43 -7.05
C LYS A 86 -2.70 9.11 -5.95
N ALA A 87 -3.87 9.76 -5.98
CA ALA A 87 -4.96 9.56 -5.00
C ALA A 87 -5.27 8.06 -4.78
N SER A 88 -5.32 7.28 -5.86
CA SER A 88 -5.54 5.82 -5.77
C SER A 88 -4.44 5.05 -5.03
N THR A 89 -3.19 5.52 -5.07
CA THR A 89 -2.08 4.90 -4.34
C THR A 89 -2.13 5.30 -2.87
N ARG A 90 -2.40 6.57 -2.58
CA ARG A 90 -2.60 7.08 -1.23
C ARG A 90 -3.73 6.32 -0.53
N ALA A 91 -4.91 6.23 -1.14
CA ALA A 91 -6.05 5.49 -0.62
C ALA A 91 -5.72 4.00 -0.34
N ASN A 92 -4.91 3.35 -1.20
CA ASN A 92 -4.47 1.98 -0.97
C ASN A 92 -3.51 1.86 0.24
N TYR A 93 -2.62 2.81 0.44
CA TYR A 93 -1.69 2.82 1.57
C TYR A 93 -2.44 3.04 2.88
N GLU A 94 -3.37 3.99 2.92
CA GLU A 94 -4.22 4.27 4.07
C GLU A 94 -5.12 3.08 4.41
N TYR A 95 -5.70 2.42 3.40
CA TYR A 95 -6.46 1.19 3.59
C TYR A 95 -5.62 0.07 4.19
N LEU A 96 -4.43 -0.21 3.62
CA LEU A 96 -3.55 -1.26 4.16
C LEU A 96 -3.10 -0.95 5.58
N TRP A 97 -2.79 0.32 5.85
CA TRP A 97 -2.38 0.74 7.19
C TRP A 97 -3.51 0.58 8.19
N SER A 98 -4.68 1.14 7.91
CA SER A 98 -5.84 1.09 8.81
C SER A 98 -6.36 -0.33 9.03
N SER A 99 -6.33 -1.19 7.99
CA SER A 99 -6.87 -2.54 8.08
C SER A 99 -5.94 -3.56 8.75
N TYR A 100 -4.62 -3.34 8.71
CA TYR A 100 -3.67 -4.38 9.12
C TYR A 100 -2.61 -3.92 10.11
N ILE A 101 -2.25 -2.64 10.17
CA ILE A 101 -1.08 -2.17 10.92
C ILE A 101 -1.47 -1.30 12.11
N LYS A 102 -2.39 -0.36 11.92
CA LYS A 102 -2.74 0.71 12.87
C LYS A 102 -2.98 0.20 14.29
N ASP A 103 -3.72 -0.90 14.44
CA ASP A 103 -4.15 -1.43 15.73
C ASP A 103 -3.20 -2.53 16.27
N GLU A 104 -2.12 -2.85 15.56
CA GLU A 104 -1.13 -3.81 16.08
C GLU A 104 -0.33 -3.19 17.23
N PRO A 105 0.00 -3.97 18.28
CA PRO A 105 0.66 -3.44 19.48
C PRO A 105 1.95 -2.67 19.17
N PHE A 106 2.79 -3.18 18.26
CA PHE A 106 4.05 -2.52 17.92
C PHE A 106 3.85 -1.16 17.21
N ALA A 107 2.73 -0.96 16.50
CA ALA A 107 2.44 0.29 15.82
C ALA A 107 2.09 1.43 16.81
N ASN A 108 1.66 1.07 18.02
CA ASN A 108 1.32 1.97 19.10
C ASN A 108 2.39 2.00 20.21
N THR A 109 3.46 1.24 20.06
CA THR A 109 4.62 1.23 20.96
C THR A 109 5.56 2.37 20.61
N PRO A 110 6.19 3.07 21.60
CA PRO A 110 7.24 4.05 21.34
C PRO A 110 8.35 3.47 20.48
N LEU A 111 8.81 4.25 19.50
CA LEU A 111 9.78 3.81 18.48
C LEU A 111 11.00 3.05 19.02
N PRO A 112 11.69 3.52 20.11
CA PRO A 112 12.86 2.83 20.65
C PRO A 112 12.56 1.45 21.24
N ASN A 113 11.31 1.17 21.54
CA ASN A 113 10.87 -0.09 22.14
C ASN A 113 10.43 -1.13 21.12
N ILE A 114 10.31 -0.76 19.84
CA ILE A 114 9.95 -1.68 18.76
C ILE A 114 11.13 -2.60 18.46
N ARG A 115 10.90 -3.90 18.55
CA ARG A 115 11.91 -4.93 18.32
C ARG A 115 11.70 -5.62 16.99
N LYS A 116 12.80 -6.18 16.46
CA LYS A 116 12.74 -7.03 15.25
C LYS A 116 11.78 -8.21 15.42
N SER A 117 11.71 -8.79 16.63
CA SER A 117 10.78 -9.87 16.97
C SER A 117 9.32 -9.49 16.82
N ASP A 118 8.96 -8.23 17.10
CA ASP A 118 7.57 -7.76 17.00
C ASP A 118 7.12 -7.74 15.54
N ILE A 119 7.98 -7.20 14.66
CA ILE A 119 7.75 -7.18 13.21
C ILE A 119 7.69 -8.61 12.65
N LEU A 120 8.62 -9.48 13.07
CA LEU A 120 8.65 -10.88 12.64
C LEU A 120 7.37 -11.61 13.06
N THR A 121 6.94 -11.44 14.30
CA THR A 121 5.70 -12.04 14.84
C THR A 121 4.48 -11.55 14.07
N PHE A 122 4.40 -10.26 13.80
CA PHE A 122 3.32 -9.67 13.02
C PHE A 122 3.26 -10.25 11.59
N TYR A 123 4.39 -10.29 10.88
CA TYR A 123 4.43 -10.83 9.51
C TYR A 123 4.09 -12.31 9.49
N THR A 124 4.59 -13.09 10.45
CA THR A 124 4.26 -14.51 10.59
C THR A 124 2.77 -14.72 10.88
N LYS A 125 2.15 -13.86 11.70
CA LYS A 125 0.70 -13.87 11.98
C LYS A 125 -0.10 -13.66 10.69
N LEU A 126 0.31 -12.72 9.81
CA LEU A 126 -0.36 -12.49 8.54
C LEU A 126 -0.23 -13.69 7.59
N LEU A 127 0.95 -14.29 7.48
CA LEU A 127 1.17 -15.49 6.66
C LEU A 127 0.33 -16.66 7.16
N LYS A 128 0.24 -16.88 8.48
CA LYS A 128 -0.65 -17.90 9.08
C LYS A 128 -2.13 -17.65 8.79
N LYS A 129 -2.56 -16.38 8.66
CA LYS A 129 -3.90 -15.99 8.20
C LYS A 129 -4.12 -16.23 6.70
N GLY A 130 -3.12 -16.71 5.98
CA GLY A 130 -3.21 -17.05 4.54
C GLY A 130 -2.84 -15.93 3.59
N PHE A 131 -2.15 -14.89 4.07
CA PHE A 131 -1.58 -13.86 3.20
C PHE A 131 -0.54 -14.48 2.26
N ALA A 132 -0.60 -14.08 0.99
CA ALA A 132 0.49 -14.38 0.07
C ALA A 132 1.71 -13.51 0.37
N ILE A 133 2.91 -14.02 0.08
CA ILE A 133 4.16 -13.30 0.31
C ILE A 133 4.20 -11.93 -0.40
N ASN A 134 3.60 -11.82 -1.58
CA ASN A 134 3.50 -10.55 -2.31
C ASN A 134 2.55 -9.54 -1.63
N SER A 135 1.52 -10.03 -0.92
CA SER A 135 0.65 -9.14 -0.12
C SER A 135 1.39 -8.64 1.11
N LEU A 136 2.22 -9.49 1.72
CA LEU A 136 3.11 -9.09 2.81
C LEU A 136 4.14 -8.05 2.35
N GLU A 137 4.65 -8.15 1.11
CA GLU A 137 5.52 -7.14 0.52
C GLU A 137 4.88 -5.75 0.50
N SER A 138 3.59 -5.68 0.14
CA SER A 138 2.86 -4.42 0.14
C SER A 138 2.77 -3.79 1.54
N ILE A 139 2.61 -4.61 2.58
CA ILE A 139 2.62 -4.16 3.98
C ILE A 139 4.03 -3.73 4.41
N ASN A 140 5.06 -4.53 4.07
CA ASN A 140 6.45 -4.18 4.35
C ASN A 140 6.87 -2.85 3.70
N ASN A 141 6.35 -2.57 2.49
CA ASN A 141 6.61 -1.31 1.77
C ASN A 141 5.98 -0.07 2.45
N LEU A 142 5.20 -0.25 3.51
CA LEU A 142 4.71 0.82 4.38
C LEU A 142 5.47 0.87 5.70
N VAL A 143 5.65 -0.29 6.36
CA VAL A 143 6.33 -0.39 7.66
C VAL A 143 7.81 -0.04 7.56
N HIS A 144 8.50 -0.60 6.57
CA HIS A 144 9.95 -0.40 6.43
C HIS A 144 10.34 1.06 6.16
N PRO A 145 9.74 1.78 5.21
CA PRO A 145 10.07 3.19 4.98
C PRO A 145 9.70 4.12 6.15
N ALA A 146 8.61 3.83 6.88
CA ALA A 146 8.23 4.61 8.06
C ALA A 146 9.27 4.46 9.19
N LEU A 147 9.81 3.25 9.37
CA LEU A 147 10.90 3.00 10.32
C LEU A 147 12.26 3.50 9.82
N GLU A 148 12.49 3.53 8.49
CA GLU A 148 13.72 4.12 7.93
C GLU A 148 13.72 5.63 8.16
N LEU A 149 12.59 6.30 7.92
CA LEU A 149 12.43 7.72 8.23
C LEU A 149 12.70 8.01 9.72
N ALA A 150 12.30 7.10 10.62
CA ALA A 150 12.60 7.23 12.05
C ALA A 150 14.10 7.08 12.35
N VAL A 151 14.86 6.36 11.51
CA VAL A 151 16.34 6.31 11.59
C VAL A 151 16.94 7.60 11.05
N ASP A 152 16.47 8.08 9.90
CA ASP A 152 16.95 9.29 9.23
C ASP A 152 16.71 10.55 10.09
N ASP A 153 15.63 10.56 10.88
CA ASP A 153 15.29 11.64 11.82
C ASP A 153 15.92 11.46 13.23
N ASP A 154 16.85 10.51 13.39
CA ASP A 154 17.58 10.22 14.64
C ASP A 154 16.68 9.79 15.82
N TYR A 155 15.48 9.26 15.58
CA TYR A 155 14.63 8.71 16.64
C TYR A 155 15.07 7.32 17.08
N ILE A 156 15.59 6.50 16.16
CA ILE A 156 16.11 5.16 16.43
C ILE A 156 17.40 4.92 15.65
N ARG A 157 18.32 4.14 16.23
CA ARG A 157 19.64 3.87 15.61
C ARG A 157 19.60 2.92 14.43
N LYS A 158 18.64 2.02 14.41
CA LYS A 158 18.53 0.93 13.41
C LYS A 158 17.07 0.64 13.15
N ASN A 159 16.77 0.37 11.90
CA ASN A 159 15.43 -0.06 11.48
C ASN A 159 15.17 -1.52 11.91
N PRO A 160 14.22 -1.77 12.83
CA PRO A 160 13.93 -3.12 13.31
C PRO A 160 13.29 -4.02 12.25
N SER A 161 12.71 -3.48 11.17
CA SER A 161 12.15 -4.27 10.07
C SER A 161 13.19 -4.77 9.07
N LYS A 162 14.46 -4.28 9.17
CA LYS A 162 15.51 -4.60 8.20
C LYS A 162 15.75 -6.10 8.10
N GLY A 163 15.57 -6.64 6.90
CA GLY A 163 15.80 -8.04 6.56
C GLY A 163 14.67 -9.01 6.98
N VAL A 164 13.65 -8.58 7.72
CA VAL A 164 12.57 -9.47 8.20
C VAL A 164 11.75 -10.04 7.03
N TYR A 165 11.27 -9.19 6.14
CA TYR A 165 10.52 -9.65 4.95
C TYR A 165 11.38 -10.57 4.07
N ARG A 166 12.66 -10.22 3.88
CA ARG A 166 13.57 -10.99 3.04
C ARG A 166 13.80 -12.40 3.60
N SER A 167 13.99 -12.55 4.91
CA SER A 167 14.15 -13.88 5.53
C SER A 167 12.91 -14.75 5.32
N LEU A 168 11.71 -14.23 5.57
CA LEU A 168 10.44 -14.95 5.37
C LEU A 168 10.23 -15.37 3.90
N LYS A 169 10.64 -14.54 2.95
CA LYS A 169 10.57 -14.85 1.52
C LYS A 169 11.53 -16.00 1.14
N PHE A 170 12.73 -16.02 1.70
CA PHE A 170 13.71 -17.09 1.47
C PHE A 170 13.31 -18.42 2.11
N GLU A 171 12.68 -18.41 3.27
CA GLU A 171 12.19 -19.61 3.95
C GLU A 171 10.99 -20.24 3.25
N GLY A 172 10.51 -19.67 2.13
CA GLY A 172 9.36 -20.18 1.40
C GLY A 172 8.04 -20.05 2.19
N SER A 173 8.04 -19.21 3.23
CA SER A 173 6.89 -18.98 4.08
C SER A 173 5.75 -18.35 3.28
N GLY A 174 4.55 -18.92 3.36
CA GLY A 174 3.35 -18.42 2.70
C GLY A 174 2.90 -19.26 1.51
N LYS A 175 1.70 -18.92 1.00
CA LYS A 175 1.17 -19.59 -0.19
C LYS A 175 2.05 -19.28 -1.41
N PRO A 176 2.46 -20.28 -2.20
CA PRO A 176 3.19 -20.02 -3.44
C PRO A 176 2.35 -19.11 -4.35
N ALA A 177 3.02 -18.19 -5.03
CA ALA A 177 2.36 -17.36 -6.03
C ALA A 177 1.77 -18.30 -7.10
N LYS A 178 0.45 -18.17 -7.36
CA LYS A 178 -0.17 -18.92 -8.46
C LYS A 178 0.51 -18.50 -9.76
N THR A 179 1.11 -19.42 -10.47
CA THR A 179 1.64 -19.19 -11.81
C THR A 179 0.46 -18.82 -12.72
N ARG A 180 0.50 -17.63 -13.29
CA ARG A 180 -0.49 -17.22 -14.28
C ARG A 180 -0.07 -17.79 -15.63
N ILE A 181 -0.92 -18.62 -16.21
CA ILE A 181 -0.70 -19.20 -17.53
C ILE A 181 -1.60 -18.46 -18.51
N ALA A 182 -1.04 -18.04 -19.64
CA ALA A 182 -1.81 -17.45 -20.73
C ALA A 182 -2.68 -18.53 -21.40
N LEU A 183 -3.86 -18.12 -21.90
CA LEU A 183 -4.69 -19.01 -22.70
C LEU A 183 -3.97 -19.38 -24.00
N THR A 184 -4.04 -20.64 -24.41
CA THR A 184 -3.65 -21.04 -25.75
C THR A 184 -4.63 -20.46 -26.78
N LYS A 185 -4.23 -20.39 -28.05
CA LYS A 185 -5.11 -19.94 -29.14
C LYS A 185 -6.40 -20.76 -29.23
N GLU A 186 -6.30 -22.06 -28.99
CA GLU A 186 -7.46 -22.96 -28.98
C GLU A 186 -8.40 -22.69 -27.79
N GLN A 187 -7.85 -22.53 -26.60
CA GLN A 187 -8.63 -22.16 -25.40
C GLN A 187 -9.32 -20.82 -25.58
N GLN A 188 -8.63 -19.81 -26.15
CA GLN A 188 -9.23 -18.52 -26.46
C GLN A 188 -10.41 -18.66 -27.45
N LYS A 189 -10.22 -19.42 -28.54
CA LYS A 189 -11.27 -19.67 -29.52
C LYS A 189 -12.48 -20.38 -28.91
N ASN A 190 -12.26 -21.40 -28.09
CA ASN A 190 -13.32 -22.14 -27.41
C ASN A 190 -14.07 -21.26 -26.40
N PHE A 191 -13.36 -20.42 -25.64
CA PHE A 191 -13.94 -19.46 -24.70
C PHE A 191 -14.85 -18.46 -25.43
N LEU A 192 -14.40 -17.82 -26.50
CA LEU A 192 -15.22 -16.87 -27.28
C LEU A 192 -16.41 -17.57 -27.95
N ARG A 193 -16.22 -18.79 -28.49
CA ARG A 193 -17.32 -19.58 -29.05
C ARG A 193 -18.37 -19.94 -28.00
N PHE A 194 -17.97 -20.32 -26.80
CA PHE A 194 -18.90 -20.58 -25.71
C PHE A 194 -19.73 -19.33 -25.36
N ILE A 195 -19.07 -18.19 -25.18
CA ILE A 195 -19.73 -16.93 -24.86
C ILE A 195 -20.73 -16.54 -25.96
N SER A 196 -20.33 -16.61 -27.24
CA SER A 196 -21.17 -16.20 -28.37
C SER A 196 -22.47 -17.01 -28.49
N LYS A 197 -22.45 -18.30 -28.08
CA LYS A 197 -23.58 -19.20 -28.13
C LYS A 197 -24.42 -19.22 -26.87
N SER A 198 -23.93 -18.63 -25.78
CA SER A 198 -24.62 -18.66 -24.49
C SER A 198 -25.67 -17.53 -24.37
N PRO A 199 -26.97 -17.83 -24.21
CA PRO A 199 -27.96 -16.79 -23.95
C PRO A 199 -27.67 -15.96 -22.70
N MET A 200 -26.99 -16.56 -21.72
CA MET A 200 -26.66 -15.92 -20.44
C MET A 200 -25.43 -15.01 -20.54
N TYR A 201 -24.41 -15.39 -21.34
CA TYR A 201 -23.12 -14.73 -21.36
C TYR A 201 -22.80 -13.95 -22.64
N SER A 202 -23.64 -14.03 -23.68
CA SER A 202 -23.40 -13.39 -24.98
C SER A 202 -23.16 -11.87 -24.89
N HIS A 203 -23.79 -11.19 -23.94
CA HIS A 203 -23.59 -9.77 -23.69
C HIS A 203 -22.15 -9.40 -23.21
N TRP A 204 -21.35 -10.40 -22.79
CA TRP A 204 -19.95 -10.21 -22.46
C TRP A 204 -19.02 -10.34 -23.69
N LEU A 205 -19.52 -10.79 -24.82
CA LEU A 205 -18.72 -11.04 -26.01
C LEU A 205 -17.94 -9.82 -26.45
N PRO A 206 -18.53 -8.61 -26.59
CA PRO A 206 -17.80 -7.45 -27.08
C PRO A 206 -16.58 -7.10 -26.21
N VAL A 207 -16.76 -7.05 -24.89
CA VAL A 207 -15.65 -6.70 -23.98
C VAL A 207 -14.56 -7.78 -23.96
N MET A 208 -14.93 -9.08 -24.08
CA MET A 208 -13.94 -10.17 -24.12
C MET A 208 -13.16 -10.19 -25.42
N VAL A 209 -13.82 -9.94 -26.58
CA VAL A 209 -13.15 -9.84 -27.88
C VAL A 209 -12.17 -8.66 -27.88
N VAL A 210 -12.59 -7.49 -27.40
CA VAL A 210 -11.70 -6.31 -27.34
C VAL A 210 -10.52 -6.56 -26.41
N LEU A 211 -10.73 -7.09 -25.20
CA LEU A 211 -9.64 -7.38 -24.26
C LEU A 211 -8.63 -8.39 -24.82
N LEU A 212 -9.10 -9.47 -25.43
CA LEU A 212 -8.24 -10.53 -25.98
C LEU A 212 -7.52 -10.10 -27.25
N GLY A 213 -8.18 -9.30 -28.11
CA GLY A 213 -7.65 -8.88 -29.39
C GLY A 213 -6.71 -7.66 -29.33
N THR A 214 -6.82 -6.85 -28.25
CA THR A 214 -6.03 -5.61 -28.12
C THR A 214 -4.97 -5.65 -27.02
N GLY A 215 -5.13 -6.55 -26.04
CA GLY A 215 -4.28 -6.56 -24.83
C GLY A 215 -4.44 -5.33 -23.91
N LEU A 216 -5.52 -4.58 -24.05
CA LEU A 216 -5.84 -3.47 -23.15
C LEU A 216 -5.92 -3.95 -21.69
N ARG A 217 -5.46 -3.12 -20.76
CA ARG A 217 -5.78 -3.36 -19.36
C ARG A 217 -7.29 -3.22 -19.14
N VAL A 218 -7.83 -4.00 -18.20
CA VAL A 218 -9.28 -3.99 -17.93
C VAL A 218 -9.83 -2.57 -17.75
N GLY A 219 -9.15 -1.71 -16.98
CA GLY A 219 -9.62 -0.35 -16.77
C GLY A 219 -9.45 0.58 -17.98
N GLU A 220 -8.46 0.34 -18.84
CA GLU A 220 -8.33 1.02 -20.14
C GLU A 220 -9.50 0.63 -21.05
N CYS A 221 -9.83 -0.66 -21.10
CA CYS A 221 -10.94 -1.16 -21.89
C CYS A 221 -12.30 -0.62 -21.38
N THR A 222 -12.58 -0.71 -20.07
CA THR A 222 -13.84 -0.19 -19.51
C THR A 222 -13.97 1.32 -19.56
N GLY A 223 -12.85 2.03 -19.65
CA GLY A 223 -12.81 3.48 -19.85
C GLY A 223 -12.96 3.92 -21.30
N LEU A 224 -12.88 2.99 -22.27
CA LEU A 224 -12.85 3.34 -23.67
C LEU A 224 -14.12 4.10 -24.10
N THR A 225 -13.94 5.23 -24.77
CA THR A 225 -15.00 6.08 -25.33
C THR A 225 -15.04 5.98 -26.83
N LYS A 226 -16.13 6.49 -27.45
CA LYS A 226 -16.22 6.58 -28.92
C LYS A 226 -15.06 7.38 -29.52
N ASN A 227 -14.65 8.45 -28.85
CA ASN A 227 -13.60 9.34 -29.33
C ASN A 227 -12.20 8.71 -29.29
N ASP A 228 -12.05 7.59 -28.60
CA ASP A 228 -10.78 6.86 -28.55
C ASP A 228 -10.61 5.85 -29.69
N VAL A 229 -11.68 5.57 -30.44
CA VAL A 229 -11.72 4.55 -31.49
C VAL A 229 -11.78 5.21 -32.87
N ASP A 230 -10.74 4.98 -33.67
CA ASP A 230 -10.67 5.37 -35.06
C ASP A 230 -10.79 4.12 -35.92
N LEU A 231 -12.01 3.89 -36.46
CA LEU A 231 -12.30 2.75 -37.32
C LEU A 231 -11.86 2.94 -38.76
N GLU A 232 -11.54 4.17 -39.18
CA GLU A 232 -11.00 4.46 -40.53
C GLU A 232 -9.51 4.06 -40.60
N ASN A 233 -8.75 4.46 -39.58
CA ASN A 233 -7.34 4.12 -39.47
C ASN A 233 -7.07 2.83 -38.68
N ASN A 234 -8.12 2.14 -38.20
CA ASN A 234 -8.04 0.93 -37.39
C ASN A 234 -7.12 1.09 -36.19
N THR A 235 -7.36 2.13 -35.36
CA THR A 235 -6.57 2.41 -34.18
C THR A 235 -7.43 2.71 -32.95
N ILE A 236 -6.84 2.50 -31.77
CA ILE A 236 -7.40 2.86 -30.48
C ILE A 236 -6.41 3.75 -29.73
N SER A 237 -6.86 4.91 -29.28
CA SER A 237 -6.11 5.80 -28.40
C SER A 237 -6.29 5.37 -26.95
N VAL A 238 -5.20 5.11 -26.25
CA VAL A 238 -5.19 4.76 -24.81
C VAL A 238 -4.63 5.94 -24.05
N ASN A 239 -5.47 6.76 -23.46
CA ASN A 239 -5.10 8.02 -22.81
C ASN A 239 -5.63 8.14 -21.37
N HIS A 240 -6.54 7.25 -20.96
CA HIS A 240 -7.14 7.23 -19.63
C HIS A 240 -7.54 5.81 -19.20
N ASN A 241 -8.01 5.68 -17.98
CA ASN A 241 -8.33 4.42 -17.34
C ASN A 241 -9.46 4.62 -16.33
N LEU A 242 -10.52 3.84 -16.43
CA LEU A 242 -11.65 3.85 -15.50
C LEU A 242 -11.38 2.87 -14.34
N ILE A 243 -11.48 3.37 -13.13
CA ILE A 243 -11.33 2.55 -11.91
C ILE A 243 -12.54 2.73 -11.00
N TYR A 244 -12.87 1.70 -10.22
CA TYR A 244 -13.82 1.78 -9.11
C TYR A 244 -13.05 1.65 -7.80
N ARG A 245 -13.09 2.67 -6.96
CA ARG A 245 -12.34 2.71 -5.70
C ARG A 245 -12.99 3.62 -4.67
N VAL A 246 -12.62 3.39 -3.42
CA VAL A 246 -12.83 4.36 -2.35
C VAL A 246 -11.69 5.38 -2.43
N ILE A 247 -12.00 6.65 -2.64
CA ILE A 247 -11.08 7.78 -2.60
C ILE A 247 -11.75 8.83 -1.71
N ASP A 248 -10.99 9.38 -0.75
CA ASP A 248 -11.49 10.36 0.23
C ASP A 248 -12.74 9.91 1.01
N GLY A 249 -12.83 8.60 1.27
CA GLY A 249 -13.93 7.98 2.01
C GLY A 249 -15.17 7.63 1.16
N GLU A 250 -15.23 8.05 -0.10
CA GLU A 250 -16.35 7.78 -1.01
C GLU A 250 -16.01 6.68 -2.02
N ALA A 251 -16.88 5.66 -2.10
CA ALA A 251 -16.76 4.59 -3.08
C ALA A 251 -17.37 5.03 -4.42
N GLY A 252 -16.57 5.05 -5.49
CA GLY A 252 -17.04 5.52 -6.78
C GLY A 252 -16.15 5.12 -7.95
N PHE A 253 -16.64 5.45 -9.15
CA PHE A 253 -15.84 5.40 -10.36
C PHE A 253 -14.99 6.68 -10.47
N HIS A 254 -13.79 6.52 -10.98
CA HIS A 254 -12.85 7.63 -11.20
C HIS A 254 -12.09 7.41 -12.51
N ILE A 255 -11.86 8.49 -13.24
CA ILE A 255 -10.94 8.51 -14.37
C ILE A 255 -9.55 8.82 -13.85
N THR A 256 -8.58 8.03 -14.28
CA THR A 256 -7.16 8.25 -13.98
C THR A 256 -6.33 8.26 -15.25
N THR A 257 -5.33 9.14 -15.30
CA THR A 257 -4.36 9.17 -16.39
C THR A 257 -3.34 8.03 -16.25
N PRO A 258 -2.71 7.56 -17.33
CA PRO A 258 -1.60 6.63 -17.27
C PRO A 258 -0.48 7.10 -16.33
N LYS A 259 0.27 6.15 -15.75
CA LYS A 259 1.34 6.46 -14.78
C LYS A 259 2.59 7.10 -15.43
N THR A 260 2.80 6.84 -16.70
CA THR A 260 3.98 7.26 -17.47
C THR A 260 3.55 7.82 -18.81
N ALA A 261 4.38 8.64 -19.44
CA ALA A 261 4.14 9.13 -20.80
C ALA A 261 3.92 7.98 -21.80
N SER A 262 4.67 6.88 -21.68
CA SER A 262 4.50 5.67 -22.48
C SER A 262 3.20 4.89 -22.22
N GLY A 263 2.47 5.27 -21.16
CA GLY A 263 1.14 4.73 -20.88
C GLY A 263 0.06 5.32 -21.79
N THR A 264 0.25 6.55 -22.28
CA THR A 264 -0.54 7.15 -23.36
C THR A 264 0.03 6.64 -24.68
N ARG A 265 -0.78 5.92 -25.44
CA ARG A 265 -0.35 5.24 -26.65
C ARG A 265 -1.51 5.02 -27.60
N THR A 266 -1.22 4.91 -28.88
CA THR A 266 -2.15 4.42 -29.90
C THR A 266 -1.78 2.97 -30.23
N ILE A 267 -2.78 2.11 -30.26
CA ILE A 267 -2.62 0.70 -30.62
C ILE A 267 -3.40 0.38 -31.89
N PRO A 268 -2.87 -0.46 -32.81
CA PRO A 268 -3.59 -0.89 -33.99
C PRO A 268 -4.67 -1.94 -33.65
N ILE A 269 -5.78 -1.90 -34.36
CA ILE A 269 -6.80 -2.96 -34.35
C ILE A 269 -6.38 -4.00 -35.41
N LEU A 270 -5.74 -5.07 -34.92
CA LEU A 270 -5.16 -6.11 -35.80
C LEU A 270 -6.17 -7.18 -36.24
N TYR A 271 -7.27 -7.32 -35.52
CA TYR A 271 -8.25 -8.39 -35.76
C TYR A 271 -9.59 -7.78 -36.20
N PRO A 272 -10.13 -8.24 -37.36
CA PRO A 272 -11.43 -7.75 -37.89
C PRO A 272 -12.55 -7.86 -36.88
N GLU A 273 -12.57 -8.94 -36.07
CA GLU A 273 -13.59 -9.18 -35.07
C GLU A 273 -13.63 -8.09 -34.00
N VAL A 274 -12.48 -7.47 -33.67
CA VAL A 274 -12.42 -6.34 -32.75
C VAL A 274 -13.07 -5.10 -33.37
N ALA A 275 -12.76 -4.80 -34.62
CA ALA A 275 -13.37 -3.67 -35.35
C ALA A 275 -14.88 -3.83 -35.48
N GLU A 276 -15.37 -5.04 -35.80
CA GLU A 276 -16.78 -5.37 -35.88
C GLU A 276 -17.49 -5.14 -34.55
N GLN A 277 -16.93 -5.63 -33.43
CA GLN A 277 -17.53 -5.42 -32.10
C GLN A 277 -17.54 -3.95 -31.70
N LEU A 278 -16.49 -3.21 -31.99
CA LEU A 278 -16.43 -1.77 -31.67
C LEU A 278 -17.43 -0.97 -32.52
N ARG A 279 -17.54 -1.27 -33.80
CA ARG A 279 -18.54 -0.64 -34.71
C ARG A 279 -19.94 -0.89 -34.19
N ALA A 280 -20.28 -2.14 -33.93
CA ALA A 280 -21.61 -2.51 -33.41
C ALA A 280 -21.92 -1.81 -32.07
N LEU A 281 -20.92 -1.71 -31.18
CA LEU A 281 -21.10 -0.98 -29.91
C LEU A 281 -21.37 0.51 -30.14
N ILE A 282 -20.61 1.18 -31.01
CA ILE A 282 -20.78 2.60 -31.32
C ILE A 282 -22.18 2.86 -31.89
N GLU A 283 -22.64 2.02 -32.83
CA GLU A 283 -23.95 2.15 -33.47
C GLU A 283 -25.13 1.92 -32.48
N VAL A 284 -24.97 0.94 -31.60
CA VAL A 284 -26.05 0.53 -30.69
C VAL A 284 -26.14 1.38 -29.43
N MET A 285 -24.98 1.94 -28.97
CA MET A 285 -24.95 2.68 -27.69
C MET A 285 -25.82 3.93 -27.71
N ASP A 286 -25.86 4.66 -28.82
CA ASP A 286 -26.70 5.85 -28.93
C ASP A 286 -28.18 5.54 -28.90
N ALA A 287 -28.58 4.38 -29.43
CA ALA A 287 -29.96 3.92 -29.40
C ALA A 287 -30.40 3.33 -28.06
N LEU A 288 -29.51 2.60 -27.40
CA LEU A 288 -29.81 1.94 -26.11
C LEU A 288 -29.73 2.87 -24.91
N TYR A 289 -28.87 3.87 -24.94
CA TYR A 289 -28.59 4.75 -23.81
C TYR A 289 -28.58 6.22 -24.28
N PRO A 290 -29.73 6.84 -24.47
CA PRO A 290 -29.84 8.22 -24.93
C PRO A 290 -29.23 9.23 -23.93
N GLU A 291 -29.21 8.89 -22.62
CA GLU A 291 -28.49 9.68 -21.63
C GLU A 291 -27.03 9.28 -21.60
N ASP A 292 -26.16 10.23 -21.89
CA ASP A 292 -24.73 9.98 -21.90
C ASP A 292 -24.16 10.02 -20.46
N LEU A 293 -23.24 9.09 -20.19
CA LEU A 293 -22.46 9.11 -18.96
C LEU A 293 -21.28 10.06 -19.14
N VAL A 294 -21.23 11.10 -18.28
CA VAL A 294 -20.11 12.04 -18.27
C VAL A 294 -19.30 11.86 -16.99
N MET A 295 -17.99 11.75 -17.12
CA MET A 295 -17.07 11.70 -16.00
C MET A 295 -15.76 12.43 -16.31
N ASN A 296 -15.43 13.46 -15.53
CA ASN A 296 -14.22 14.28 -15.70
C ASN A 296 -14.03 14.77 -17.15
N GLY A 297 -15.12 15.15 -17.84
CA GLY A 297 -15.11 15.60 -19.23
C GLY A 297 -15.08 14.48 -20.28
N TYR A 298 -14.92 13.23 -19.90
CA TYR A 298 -15.06 12.08 -20.79
C TYR A 298 -16.52 11.69 -20.92
N HIS A 299 -16.93 11.35 -22.12
CA HIS A 299 -18.29 10.93 -22.48
C HIS A 299 -18.28 9.89 -23.59
N GLY A 300 -19.42 9.27 -23.93
CA GLY A 300 -19.50 8.26 -24.97
C GLY A 300 -18.84 6.93 -24.62
N PHE A 301 -18.88 6.51 -23.34
CA PHE A 301 -18.30 5.25 -22.88
C PHE A 301 -18.93 4.04 -23.56
N LEU A 302 -18.11 3.20 -24.18
CA LEU A 302 -18.55 2.05 -25.00
C LEU A 302 -18.99 0.86 -24.15
N PHE A 303 -18.39 0.64 -22.97
CA PHE A 303 -18.68 -0.52 -22.16
C PHE A 303 -19.52 -0.12 -20.93
N ARG A 304 -20.81 -0.43 -20.98
CA ARG A 304 -21.76 -0.16 -19.89
C ARG A 304 -22.31 -1.47 -19.31
N ASN A 305 -22.77 -1.44 -18.07
CA ASN A 305 -23.47 -2.56 -17.48
C ASN A 305 -24.94 -2.60 -17.97
N ARG A 306 -25.72 -3.61 -17.57
CA ARG A 306 -27.11 -3.77 -17.97
C ARG A 306 -28.04 -2.62 -17.55
N SER A 307 -27.63 -1.82 -16.57
CA SER A 307 -28.38 -0.64 -16.12
C SER A 307 -27.95 0.63 -16.88
N GLY A 308 -27.11 0.52 -17.91
CA GLY A 308 -26.59 1.67 -18.64
C GLY A 308 -25.48 2.44 -17.94
N TYR A 309 -25.01 1.98 -16.75
CA TYR A 309 -23.97 2.63 -15.98
C TYR A 309 -22.57 2.07 -16.28
N PHE A 310 -21.53 2.64 -15.71
CA PHE A 310 -20.16 2.20 -15.91
C PHE A 310 -19.93 0.71 -15.63
N LEU A 311 -19.16 0.06 -16.48
CA LEU A 311 -18.74 -1.32 -16.28
C LEU A 311 -17.47 -1.37 -15.44
N SER A 312 -17.50 -2.08 -14.31
CA SER A 312 -16.32 -2.21 -13.45
C SER A 312 -15.44 -3.41 -13.82
N ALA A 313 -14.15 -3.29 -13.58
CA ALA A 313 -13.20 -4.40 -13.66
C ALA A 313 -13.63 -5.62 -12.82
N HIS A 314 -14.28 -5.37 -11.67
CA HIS A 314 -14.80 -6.43 -10.81
C HIS A 314 -15.90 -7.26 -11.49
N ASN A 315 -16.81 -6.61 -12.21
CA ASN A 315 -17.87 -7.29 -12.96
C ASN A 315 -17.29 -8.22 -14.03
N ILE A 316 -16.29 -7.74 -14.78
CA ILE A 316 -15.60 -8.54 -15.81
C ILE A 316 -14.88 -9.73 -15.18
N ASN A 317 -14.13 -9.54 -14.11
CA ASN A 317 -13.44 -10.63 -13.43
C ASN A 317 -14.40 -11.69 -12.89
N ARG A 318 -15.54 -11.27 -12.33
CA ARG A 318 -16.60 -12.21 -11.89
C ARG A 318 -17.23 -12.96 -13.06
N ALA A 319 -17.45 -12.29 -14.19
CA ALA A 319 -17.95 -12.95 -15.41
C ALA A 319 -16.97 -14.02 -15.89
N ILE A 320 -15.68 -13.69 -16.01
CA ILE A 320 -14.64 -14.65 -16.40
C ILE A 320 -14.63 -15.85 -15.45
N GLN A 321 -14.65 -15.62 -14.14
CA GLN A 321 -14.67 -16.70 -13.15
C GLN A 321 -15.88 -17.65 -13.31
N ARG A 322 -17.07 -17.10 -13.61
CA ARG A 322 -18.28 -17.91 -13.81
C ARG A 322 -18.30 -18.65 -15.14
N ILE A 323 -17.70 -18.08 -16.18
CA ILE A 323 -17.63 -18.68 -17.51
C ILE A 323 -16.57 -19.79 -17.55
N SER A 324 -15.54 -19.70 -16.73
CA SER A 324 -14.39 -20.63 -16.71
C SER A 324 -14.59 -21.84 -15.79
N ILE A 325 -15.75 -21.99 -15.18
CA ILE A 325 -16.15 -23.17 -14.39
C ILE A 325 -16.83 -24.18 -15.30
#